data_613e9f510cebabac911023c5e6831e3a
#
_entry.id   613e9f510cebabac911023c5e6831e3a
#
_cell.length_a   1.000
_cell.length_b   1.000
_cell.length_c   1.000
_cell.angle_alpha   90.00
_cell.angle_beta   90.00
_cell.angle_gamma   90.00
#
_symmetry.space_group_name_H-M   'P 1'
#
loop_
_entity.id
_entity.type
_entity.pdbx_description
1 polymer ?
#
loop_
_entity_poly.entity_id
_entity_poly.type
_entity_poly.pdbx_seq_one_letter_code
_entity_poly.pdbx_strand_id
1 'polypeptide(L)' 'MKNNFTISQRNAIVENHLWCVKAVMKQNRALIRAAKLDTDDVYQELALRLIRAVMSYDPEKGDLEQHIFAQLRME' A
#
# COMPACT_ATOMS: atom_id res chain seq x y z
N MET A 1 12.35 7.97 15.06
CA MET A 1 12.02 9.00 14.07
C MET A 1 11.66 8.37 12.74
N LYS A 2 10.74 8.99 12.04
CA LYS A 2 10.32 8.48 10.75
C LYS A 2 11.30 8.88 9.67
N ASN A 3 11.00 8.51 8.44
CA ASN A 3 11.87 8.79 7.32
C ASN A 3 11.95 10.28 6.99
N ASN A 4 12.97 10.64 6.24
CA ASN A 4 13.18 12.00 5.76
C ASN A 4 13.04 12.09 4.24
N PHE A 5 12.17 11.27 3.66
CA PHE A 5 11.98 11.27 2.21
C PHE A 5 11.44 12.63 1.74
N THR A 6 12.02 13.14 0.67
CA THR A 6 11.44 14.29 -0.02
C THR A 6 10.17 13.87 -0.74
N ILE A 7 9.38 14.85 -1.19
CA ILE A 7 8.16 14.55 -1.95
C ILE A 7 8.50 13.73 -3.19
N SER A 8 9.58 14.11 -3.89
CA SER A 8 10.01 13.39 -5.08
C SER A 8 10.40 11.94 -4.76
N GLN A 9 11.13 11.73 -3.67
CA GLN A 9 11.51 10.39 -3.24
C GLN A 9 10.30 9.54 -2.87
N ARG A 10 9.35 10.14 -2.15
CA ARG A 10 8.12 9.44 -1.78
C ARG A 10 7.33 9.01 -3.01
N ASN A 11 7.20 9.90 -3.99
CA ASN A 11 6.48 9.58 -5.21
C ASN A 11 7.14 8.43 -5.97
N ALA A 12 8.46 8.44 -6.05
CA ALA A 12 9.18 7.35 -6.71
C ALA A 12 8.98 6.03 -5.98
N ILE A 13 9.04 6.05 -4.64
CA ILE A 13 8.83 4.84 -3.84
C ILE A 13 7.40 4.31 -4.04
N VAL A 14 6.42 5.20 -4.03
CA VAL A 14 5.02 4.80 -4.25
C VAL A 14 4.86 4.16 -5.62
N GLU A 15 5.38 4.79 -6.66
CA GLU A 15 5.30 4.24 -8.02
C GLU A 15 5.95 2.87 -8.12
N ASN A 16 7.10 2.71 -7.48
CA ASN A 16 7.84 1.44 -7.52
C ASN A 16 7.18 0.35 -6.71
N HIS A 17 6.16 0.68 -5.90
CA HIS A 17 5.48 -0.28 -5.04
C HIS A 17 3.98 -0.41 -5.34
N LEU A 18 3.50 0.17 -6.45
CA LEU A 18 2.11 0.00 -6.85
C LEU A 18 1.77 -1.48 -7.13
N TRP A 19 2.77 -2.28 -7.48
CA TRP A 19 2.57 -3.72 -7.65
C TRP A 19 2.07 -4.38 -6.37
N CYS A 20 2.40 -3.82 -5.19
CA CYS A 20 1.93 -4.35 -3.93
C CYS A 20 0.40 -4.22 -3.82
N VAL A 21 -0.15 -3.09 -4.28
CA VAL A 21 -1.60 -2.88 -4.30
C VAL A 21 -2.26 -3.93 -5.17
N LYS A 22 -1.72 -4.15 -6.36
CA LYS A 22 -2.28 -5.14 -7.29
C LYS A 22 -2.18 -6.55 -6.71
N ALA A 23 -1.07 -6.87 -6.03
CA ALA A 23 -0.88 -8.17 -5.41
C ALA A 23 -1.92 -8.42 -4.31
N VAL A 24 -2.19 -7.42 -3.47
CA VAL A 24 -3.19 -7.53 -2.42
C VAL A 24 -4.58 -7.71 -3.02
N MET A 25 -4.91 -6.96 -4.07
CA MET A 25 -6.20 -7.09 -4.74
C MET A 25 -6.36 -8.49 -5.33
N LYS A 26 -5.31 -9.01 -5.95
CA LYS A 26 -5.34 -10.35 -6.51
C LYS A 26 -5.56 -11.41 -5.43
N GLN A 27 -4.89 -11.27 -4.29
CA GLN A 27 -5.04 -12.19 -3.16
C GLN A 27 -6.44 -12.15 -2.57
N ASN A 28 -7.12 -11.01 -2.69
CA ASN A 28 -8.45 -10.80 -2.10
C ASN A 28 -9.55 -10.72 -3.14
N ARG A 29 -9.30 -11.23 -4.35
CA ARG A 29 -10.27 -11.15 -5.44
C ARG A 29 -11.64 -11.74 -5.06
N ALA A 30 -11.64 -12.89 -4.42
CA ALA A 30 -12.88 -13.54 -4.03
C ALA A 30 -13.65 -12.71 -3.00
N LEU A 31 -12.93 -12.11 -2.04
CA LEU A 31 -13.55 -11.24 -1.05
C LEU A 31 -14.15 -9.99 -1.69
N ILE A 32 -13.41 -9.37 -2.60
CA ILE A 32 -13.88 -8.16 -3.31
C ILE A 32 -15.14 -8.49 -4.08
N ARG A 33 -15.15 -9.62 -4.78
CA ARG A 33 -16.30 -10.07 -5.56
C ARG A 33 -17.49 -10.40 -4.67
N ALA A 34 -17.25 -11.14 -3.60
CA ALA A 34 -18.32 -11.55 -2.69
C ALA A 34 -18.97 -10.36 -1.99
N ALA A 35 -18.17 -9.35 -1.66
CA ALA A 35 -18.67 -8.13 -1.02
C ALA A 35 -19.24 -7.13 -2.03
N LYS A 36 -19.17 -7.44 -3.33
CA LYS A 36 -19.67 -6.58 -4.42
C LYS A 36 -19.04 -5.20 -4.40
N LEU A 37 -17.76 -5.14 -4.06
CA LEU A 37 -17.03 -3.89 -4.01
C LEU A 37 -16.62 -3.45 -5.42
N ASP A 38 -16.59 -2.13 -5.62
CA ASP A 38 -16.08 -1.56 -6.87
C ASP A 38 -14.57 -1.70 -6.89
N THR A 39 -14.04 -2.33 -7.94
CA THR A 39 -12.61 -2.58 -8.06
C THR A 39 -11.79 -1.29 -8.06
N ASP A 40 -12.29 -0.25 -8.73
CA ASP A 40 -11.59 1.03 -8.78
C ASP A 40 -11.54 1.69 -7.41
N ASP A 41 -12.62 1.60 -6.64
CA ASP A 41 -12.66 2.15 -5.29
C ASP A 41 -11.70 1.42 -4.36
N VAL A 42 -11.64 0.08 -4.49
CA VAL A 42 -10.70 -0.71 -3.70
C VAL A 42 -9.26 -0.33 -4.05
N TYR A 43 -8.97 -0.19 -5.34
CA TYR A 43 -7.63 0.20 -5.79
C TYR A 43 -7.25 1.56 -5.21
N GLN A 44 -8.14 2.53 -5.29
CA GLN A 44 -7.88 3.88 -4.77
C GLN A 44 -7.63 3.86 -3.27
N GLU A 45 -8.43 3.11 -2.52
CA GLU A 45 -8.26 3.00 -1.08
C GLU A 45 -6.91 2.39 -0.73
N LEU A 46 -6.54 1.31 -1.41
CA LEU A 46 -5.25 0.66 -1.17
C LEU A 46 -4.09 1.55 -1.58
N ALA A 47 -4.24 2.30 -2.67
CA ALA A 47 -3.21 3.24 -3.10
C ALA A 47 -3.00 4.34 -2.06
N LEU A 48 -4.07 4.84 -1.44
CA LEU A 48 -3.97 5.80 -0.35
C LEU A 48 -3.26 5.20 0.86
N ARG A 49 -3.55 3.95 1.18
CA ARG A 49 -2.85 3.27 2.27
C ARG A 49 -1.37 3.10 1.97
N LEU A 50 -1.04 2.83 0.71
CA LEU A 50 0.36 2.74 0.28
C LEU A 50 1.09 4.07 0.51
N ILE A 51 0.47 5.17 0.10
CA ILE A 51 1.05 6.50 0.30
C ILE A 51 1.28 6.75 1.79
N ARG A 52 0.29 6.46 2.61
CA ARG A 52 0.41 6.63 4.07
C ARG A 52 1.49 5.74 4.66
N ALA A 53 1.60 4.52 4.16
CA ALA A 53 2.62 3.58 4.62
C ALA A 53 4.02 4.11 4.35
N VAL A 54 4.25 4.66 3.15
CA VAL A 54 5.55 5.25 2.81
C VAL A 54 5.84 6.45 3.69
N MET A 55 4.83 7.29 3.95
CA MET A 55 5.00 8.48 4.79
C MET A 55 5.31 8.14 6.24
N SER A 56 4.77 7.04 6.75
CA SER A 56 4.94 6.63 8.14
C SER A 56 6.05 5.61 8.35
N TYR A 57 6.73 5.22 7.29
CA TYR A 57 7.76 4.21 7.36
C TYR A 57 8.95 4.65 8.22
N ASP A 58 9.39 3.77 9.10
CA ASP A 58 10.56 3.98 9.94
C ASP A 58 11.59 2.90 9.59
N PRO A 59 12.72 3.28 8.96
CA PRO A 59 13.73 2.29 8.55
C PRO A 59 14.31 1.49 9.71
N GLU A 60 14.23 2.00 10.93
CA GLU A 60 14.75 1.31 12.09
C GLU A 60 13.83 0.18 12.57
N LYS A 61 12.59 0.16 12.10
CA LYS A 61 11.59 -0.82 12.57
C LYS A 61 11.35 -1.96 11.60
N GLY A 62 12.09 -2.02 10.52
CA GLY A 62 11.99 -3.16 9.63
C GLY A 62 11.97 -2.80 8.17
N ASP A 63 11.62 -3.80 7.38
CA ASP A 63 11.63 -3.73 5.93
C ASP A 63 10.43 -2.94 5.38
N LEU A 64 10.70 -2.13 4.36
CA LEU A 64 9.67 -1.31 3.74
C LEU A 64 8.53 -2.14 3.16
N GLU A 65 8.85 -3.23 2.45
CA GLU A 65 7.81 -4.07 1.87
C GLU A 65 6.92 -4.70 2.92
N GLN A 66 7.50 -5.20 4.00
CA GLN A 66 6.72 -5.75 5.10
C GLN A 66 5.80 -4.69 5.71
N HIS A 67 6.32 -3.49 5.88
CA HIS A 67 5.52 -2.38 6.41
C HIS A 67 4.37 -2.06 5.47
N ILE A 68 4.63 -1.99 4.16
CA ILE A 68 3.60 -1.71 3.17
C ILE A 68 2.51 -2.78 3.21
N PHE A 69 2.89 -4.06 3.15
CA PHE A 69 1.89 -5.13 3.14
C PHE A 69 1.08 -5.18 4.42
N ALA A 70 1.68 -4.84 5.56
CA ALA A 70 0.93 -4.75 6.81
C ALA A 70 -0.14 -3.67 6.75
N GLN A 71 0.14 -2.56 6.08
CA GLN A 71 -0.82 -1.46 5.94
C GLN A 71 -1.87 -1.72 4.87
N LEU A 72 -1.56 -2.57 3.89
CA LEU A 72 -2.50 -2.89 2.82
C LEU A 72 -3.43 -4.05 3.13
N ARG A 73 -3.27 -4.67 4.29
CA ARG A 73 -4.07 -5.85 4.65
C ARG A 73 -5.57 -5.53 4.58
N MET A 74 -6.30 -6.38 3.88
CA MET A 74 -7.76 -6.32 3.83
C MET A 74 -8.33 -7.28 4.87
N GLU A 75 -9.36 -6.83 5.56
CA GLU A 75 -10.03 -7.65 6.56
C GLU A 75 -11.49 -7.89 6.20
#